data_4e2ff260f43f2439e62c22a7a844c508
#
_entry.id   4e2ff260f43f2439e62c22a7a844c508
#
_cell.length_a   1.000
_cell.length_b   1.000
_cell.length_c   1.000
_cell.angle_alpha   90.00
_cell.angle_beta   90.00
_cell.angle_gamma   90.00
#
_symmetry.space_group_name_H-M   'P 1'
#
loop_
_entity.id
_entity.type
_entity.pdbx_description
1 polymer ?
#
loop_
_entity_poly.entity_id
_entity_poly.type
_entity_poly.pdbx_seq_one_letter_code
_entity_poly.pdbx_strand_id
1 'polypeptide(L)'
;MLPTMLLAVSFRMQNYYENEKDYGFLLTPKGWTLSPAYDINPGTKTLQCLLIDQYTEQSDVATLLHASGSYMLDGQEASEIIEEVRTAIKDWCKTATELQISHKILEPYCNRWNNL
;
A
#
# COMPACT_ATOMS: atom_id res chain seq x y z
N MET A 1 -14.83 6.55 -0.41
CA MET A 1 -13.70 6.88 -1.32
C MET A 1 -12.41 7.24 -0.58
N LEU A 2 -12.42 8.19 0.35
CA LEU A 2 -11.22 8.56 1.12
C LEU A 2 -10.64 7.40 1.98
N PRO A 3 -11.43 6.66 2.77
CA PRO A 3 -10.94 5.53 3.55
C PRO A 3 -10.36 4.41 2.69
N THR A 4 -11.03 4.10 1.58
CA THR A 4 -10.58 3.11 0.59
C THR A 4 -9.20 3.46 0.03
N MET A 5 -9.00 4.73 -0.34
CA MET A 5 -7.72 5.22 -0.83
C MET A 5 -6.63 5.13 0.24
N LEU A 6 -6.93 5.49 1.48
CA LEU A 6 -5.96 5.43 2.58
C LEU A 6 -5.50 4.00 2.83
N LEU A 7 -6.42 3.03 2.89
CA LEU A 7 -6.05 1.63 3.07
C LEU A 7 -5.23 1.10 1.88
N ALA A 8 -5.65 1.39 0.64
CA ALA A 8 -4.91 0.98 -0.55
C ALA A 8 -3.52 1.61 -0.61
N VAL A 9 -3.39 2.87 -0.21
CA VAL A 9 -2.09 3.55 -0.11
C VAL A 9 -1.23 2.90 0.97
N SER A 10 -1.76 2.66 2.17
CA SER A 10 -1.04 1.98 3.25
C SER A 10 -0.56 0.59 2.84
N PHE A 11 -1.37 -0.16 2.08
CA PHE A 11 -0.98 -1.46 1.55
C PHE A 11 0.15 -1.38 0.51
N ARG A 12 0.18 -0.32 -0.30
CA ARG A 12 1.19 -0.11 -1.34
C ARG A 12 2.46 0.57 -0.84
N MET A 13 2.34 1.41 0.19
CA MET A 13 3.44 2.22 0.71
C MET A 13 4.29 1.41 1.68
N GLN A 14 5.27 0.73 1.15
CA GLN A 14 6.34 0.10 1.93
C GLN A 14 7.64 0.89 1.83
N ASN A 15 7.55 2.20 1.76
CA ASN A 15 8.72 3.07 1.70
C ASN A 15 9.36 3.22 3.06
N TYR A 16 10.57 2.72 3.17
CA TYR A 16 11.34 2.67 4.41
C TYR A 16 12.21 3.90 4.67
N TYR A 17 12.49 4.71 3.68
CA TYR A 17 13.40 5.85 3.83
C TYR A 17 12.85 7.14 3.26
N GLU A 18 12.91 8.17 4.08
CA GLU A 18 13.01 9.60 3.78
C GLU A 18 11.75 10.39 3.41
N ASN A 19 10.66 9.78 2.92
CA ASN A 19 9.50 10.60 2.54
C ASN A 19 8.23 10.18 3.29
N GLU A 20 8.06 10.77 4.45
CA GLU A 20 6.88 10.64 5.30
C GLU A 20 5.60 11.20 4.66
N LYS A 21 5.61 11.62 3.38
CA LYS A 21 4.56 12.46 2.81
C LYS A 21 4.35 12.27 1.32
N ASP A 22 4.18 11.02 0.88
CA ASP A 22 3.83 10.76 -0.52
C ASP A 22 2.34 10.99 -0.82
N TYR A 23 1.62 11.51 0.15
CA TYR A 23 0.27 12.00 0.03
C TYR A 23 0.00 13.12 1.05
N GLY A 24 -0.96 13.96 0.78
CA GLY A 24 -1.36 15.05 1.65
C GLY A 24 -2.85 15.35 1.48
N PHE A 25 -3.31 16.37 2.16
CA PHE A 25 -4.68 16.86 2.01
C PHE A 25 -4.67 18.19 1.28
N LEU A 26 -5.59 18.34 0.33
CA LEU A 26 -5.84 19.56 -0.41
C LEU A 26 -7.16 20.16 0.06
N LEU A 27 -7.14 21.46 0.35
CA LEU A 27 -8.37 22.20 0.59
C LEU A 27 -8.98 22.62 -0.75
N THR A 28 -10.17 22.11 -1.01
CA THR A 28 -10.95 22.42 -2.20
C THR A 28 -12.21 23.20 -1.82
N PRO A 29 -12.95 23.81 -2.76
CA PRO A 29 -14.25 24.41 -2.47
C PRO A 29 -15.28 23.45 -1.85
N LYS A 30 -15.06 22.13 -1.98
CA LYS A 30 -15.89 21.06 -1.40
C LYS A 30 -15.38 20.55 -0.04
N GLY A 31 -14.31 21.13 0.48
CA GLY A 31 -13.67 20.72 1.72
C GLY A 31 -12.31 20.01 1.49
N TRP A 32 -11.81 19.39 2.53
CA TRP A 32 -10.54 18.65 2.49
C TRP A 32 -10.68 17.35 1.68
N THR A 33 -9.78 17.14 0.75
CA THR A 33 -9.67 15.91 -0.04
C THR A 33 -8.25 15.38 0.04
N LEU A 34 -8.10 14.05 -0.09
CA LEU A 34 -6.78 13.45 -0.21
C LEU A 34 -6.15 13.86 -1.55
N SER A 35 -4.87 14.27 -1.53
CA SER A 35 -4.12 14.52 -2.75
C SER A 35 -3.92 13.21 -3.53
N PRO A 36 -3.64 13.27 -4.84
CA PRO A 36 -3.06 12.12 -5.53
C PRO A 36 -1.79 11.67 -4.81
N ALA A 37 -1.60 10.36 -4.68
CA ALA A 37 -0.36 9.82 -4.17
C ALA A 37 0.75 9.97 -5.22
N TYR A 38 1.96 10.28 -4.77
CA TYR A 38 3.14 10.44 -5.63
C TYR A 38 4.33 9.72 -5.00
N ASP A 39 5.32 9.41 -5.82
CA ASP A 39 6.57 8.74 -5.42
C ASP A 39 6.35 7.41 -4.66
N ILE A 40 5.34 6.65 -5.07
CA ILE A 40 5.04 5.34 -4.47
C ILE A 40 6.00 4.32 -5.04
N ASN A 41 6.95 3.88 -4.23
CA ASN A 41 7.92 2.87 -4.62
C ASN A 41 7.67 1.53 -3.91
N PRO A 42 7.88 0.40 -4.58
CA PRO A 42 7.77 -0.90 -3.93
C PRO A 42 8.91 -1.10 -2.94
N GLY A 43 8.56 -1.43 -1.69
CA GLY A 43 9.54 -1.78 -0.66
C GLY A 43 9.72 -3.28 -0.50
N THR A 44 10.85 -3.69 0.07
CA THR A 44 11.13 -5.09 0.42
C THR A 44 11.11 -5.33 1.93
N LYS A 45 10.95 -4.29 2.73
CA LYS A 45 10.95 -4.38 4.20
C LYS A 45 9.55 -4.67 4.75
N THR A 46 9.50 -5.30 5.91
CA THR A 46 8.26 -5.68 6.60
C THR A 46 7.76 -4.60 7.56
N LEU A 47 8.63 -3.65 7.93
CA LEU A 47 8.28 -2.54 8.81
C LEU A 47 8.22 -1.25 8.01
N GLN A 48 7.28 -0.38 8.34
CA GLN A 48 7.15 0.97 7.80
C GLN A 48 7.75 2.00 8.79
N CYS A 49 7.99 3.21 8.31
CA CYS A 49 8.42 4.31 9.17
C CYS A 49 7.27 4.87 10.01
N LEU A 50 6.04 4.74 9.50
CA LEU A 50 4.83 5.18 10.18
C LEU A 50 4.05 3.99 10.70
N LEU A 51 3.38 4.19 11.83
CA LEU A 51 2.47 3.19 12.36
C LEU A 51 1.31 2.95 11.39
N ILE A 52 0.98 1.69 11.15
CA ILE A 52 -0.20 1.28 10.38
C ILE A 52 -1.46 1.48 11.21
N ASP A 53 -1.35 1.20 12.50
CA ASP A 53 -2.35 1.48 13.51
C ASP A 53 -1.70 2.19 14.73
N GLN A 54 -2.37 2.18 15.88
CA GLN A 54 -1.85 2.84 17.08
C GLN A 54 -0.65 2.12 17.72
N TYR A 55 -0.31 0.91 17.26
CA TYR A 55 0.58 0.01 17.99
C TYR A 55 1.70 -0.59 17.15
N THR A 56 1.55 -0.66 15.82
CA THR A 56 2.49 -1.38 14.97
C THR A 56 2.76 -0.70 13.64
N GLU A 57 3.99 -0.79 13.21
CA GLU A 57 4.49 -0.41 11.90
C GLU A 57 4.66 -1.61 10.96
N GLN A 58 4.21 -2.80 11.39
CA GLN A 58 4.32 -4.02 10.60
C GLN A 58 3.38 -3.98 9.41
N SER A 59 3.95 -4.07 8.21
CA SER A 59 3.25 -4.01 6.96
C SER A 59 2.87 -5.41 6.48
N ASP A 60 1.74 -5.90 6.94
CA ASP A 60 1.11 -7.13 6.47
C ASP A 60 -0.41 -6.99 6.39
N VAL A 61 -1.06 -7.96 5.74
CA VAL A 61 -2.51 -7.95 5.51
C VAL A 61 -3.28 -8.07 6.82
N ALA A 62 -2.80 -8.85 7.78
CA ALA A 62 -3.47 -9.03 9.06
C ALA A 62 -3.51 -7.70 9.84
N THR A 63 -2.40 -6.97 9.85
CA THR A 63 -2.32 -5.64 10.46
C THR A 63 -3.28 -4.66 9.78
N LEU A 64 -3.34 -4.65 8.46
CA LEU A 64 -4.26 -3.77 7.71
C LEU A 64 -5.73 -4.09 8.01
N LEU A 65 -6.09 -5.36 8.07
CA LEU A 65 -7.45 -5.78 8.44
C LEU A 65 -7.81 -5.38 9.87
N HIS A 66 -6.86 -5.53 10.80
CA HIS A 66 -7.04 -5.10 12.18
C HIS A 66 -7.22 -3.59 12.28
N ALA A 67 -6.46 -2.83 11.49
CA ALA A 67 -6.50 -1.36 11.48
C ALA A 67 -7.71 -0.77 10.72
N SER A 68 -8.49 -1.58 10.01
CA SER A 68 -9.55 -1.11 9.09
C SER A 68 -10.52 -0.12 9.71
N GLY A 69 -10.88 -0.33 10.99
CA GLY A 69 -11.76 0.57 11.74
C GLY A 69 -11.21 1.99 11.88
N SER A 70 -9.89 2.16 11.96
CA SER A 70 -9.23 3.48 11.99
C SER A 70 -9.37 4.22 10.65
N TYR A 71 -9.62 3.48 9.56
CA TYR A 71 -9.88 4.01 8.23
C TYR A 71 -11.38 4.09 7.91
N MET A 72 -12.24 3.93 8.91
CA MET A 72 -13.70 3.95 8.76
C MET A 72 -14.23 2.87 7.78
N LEU A 73 -13.58 1.71 7.77
CA LEU A 73 -13.95 0.56 6.96
C LEU A 73 -14.36 -0.60 7.88
N ASP A 74 -15.37 -1.35 7.48
CA ASP A 74 -15.63 -2.65 8.10
C ASP A 74 -14.68 -3.74 7.55
N GLY A 75 -14.67 -4.91 8.19
CA GLY A 75 -13.76 -5.98 7.80
C GLY A 75 -14.02 -6.54 6.40
N GLN A 76 -15.26 -6.49 5.92
CA GLN A 76 -15.61 -6.93 4.58
C GLN A 76 -15.11 -5.93 3.53
N GLU A 77 -15.41 -4.65 3.72
CA GLU A 77 -14.93 -3.58 2.85
C GLU A 77 -13.40 -3.58 2.74
N ALA A 78 -12.70 -3.73 3.88
CA ALA A 78 -11.25 -3.81 3.90
C ALA A 78 -10.71 -5.02 3.13
N SER A 79 -11.36 -6.19 3.28
CA SER A 79 -10.99 -7.40 2.55
C SER A 79 -11.19 -7.26 1.05
N GLU A 80 -12.29 -6.66 0.62
CA GLU A 80 -12.57 -6.39 -0.80
C GLU A 80 -11.51 -5.49 -1.43
N ILE A 81 -11.10 -4.43 -0.73
CA ILE A 81 -10.03 -3.52 -1.19
C ILE A 81 -8.70 -4.27 -1.31
N ILE A 82 -8.36 -5.11 -0.35
CA ILE A 82 -7.12 -5.90 -0.38
C ILE A 82 -7.12 -6.85 -1.57
N GLU A 83 -8.22 -7.54 -1.85
CA GLU A 83 -8.33 -8.45 -2.99
C GLU A 83 -8.31 -7.70 -4.33
N GLU A 84 -8.89 -6.51 -4.40
CA GLU A 84 -8.78 -5.64 -5.58
C GLU A 84 -7.32 -5.28 -5.86
N VAL A 85 -6.58 -4.86 -4.83
CA VAL A 85 -5.15 -4.53 -4.95
C VAL A 85 -4.33 -5.76 -5.34
N ARG A 86 -4.55 -6.91 -4.69
CA ARG A 86 -3.88 -8.17 -5.04
C ARG A 86 -4.10 -8.54 -6.49
N THR A 87 -5.34 -8.44 -6.96
CA THR A 87 -5.69 -8.73 -8.35
C THR A 87 -4.98 -7.79 -9.31
N ALA A 88 -4.89 -6.51 -8.98
CA ALA A 88 -4.21 -5.52 -9.82
C ALA A 88 -2.70 -5.75 -9.94
N ILE A 89 -2.07 -6.32 -8.90
CA ILE A 89 -0.61 -6.50 -8.87
C ILE A 89 -0.14 -7.93 -9.17
N LYS A 90 -1.05 -8.91 -9.28
CA LYS A 90 -0.67 -10.34 -9.38
C LYS A 90 0.28 -10.66 -10.55
N ASP A 91 0.16 -9.95 -11.65
CA ASP A 91 0.93 -10.19 -12.87
C ASP A 91 2.15 -9.26 -13.00
N TRP A 92 2.46 -8.47 -11.98
CA TRP A 92 3.51 -7.45 -12.09
C TRP A 92 4.90 -8.03 -12.36
N CYS A 93 5.24 -9.20 -11.74
CA CYS A 93 6.53 -9.86 -11.98
C CYS A 93 6.67 -10.33 -13.43
N LYS A 94 5.57 -10.83 -14.03
CA LYS A 94 5.53 -11.21 -15.44
C LYS A 94 5.75 -9.99 -16.32
N THR A 95 5.01 -8.92 -16.09
CA THR A 95 5.14 -7.66 -16.84
C THR A 95 6.55 -7.09 -16.73
N ALA A 96 7.15 -7.09 -15.54
CA ALA A 96 8.51 -6.61 -15.34
C ALA A 96 9.55 -7.48 -16.09
N THR A 97 9.33 -8.78 -16.17
CA THR A 97 10.18 -9.71 -16.94
C THR A 97 10.05 -9.45 -18.44
N GLU A 98 8.85 -9.25 -18.94
CA GLU A 98 8.58 -8.88 -20.34
C GLU A 98 9.25 -7.56 -20.73
N LEU A 99 9.35 -6.61 -19.78
CA LEU A 99 10.10 -5.36 -19.91
C LEU A 99 11.62 -5.52 -19.75
N GLN A 100 12.12 -6.76 -19.69
CA GLN A 100 13.53 -7.11 -19.58
C GLN A 100 14.23 -6.58 -18.33
N ILE A 101 13.49 -6.36 -17.23
CA ILE A 101 14.09 -6.05 -15.95
C ILE A 101 14.77 -7.31 -15.40
N SER A 102 16.03 -7.18 -14.97
CA SER A 102 16.83 -8.31 -14.49
C SER A 102 16.15 -9.05 -13.32
N HIS A 103 16.07 -10.38 -13.42
CA HIS A 103 15.54 -11.25 -12.37
C HIS A 103 16.20 -11.01 -11.01
N LYS A 104 17.50 -10.74 -10.98
CA LYS A 104 18.25 -10.42 -9.76
C LYS A 104 17.69 -9.18 -9.05
N ILE A 105 17.17 -8.22 -9.80
CA ILE A 105 16.51 -7.02 -9.25
C ILE A 105 15.10 -7.35 -8.78
N LEU A 106 14.38 -8.19 -9.53
CA LEU A 106 12.97 -8.49 -9.28
C LEU A 106 12.73 -9.46 -8.13
N GLU A 107 13.65 -10.41 -7.91
CA GLU A 107 13.47 -11.51 -6.97
C GLU A 107 13.01 -11.08 -5.56
N PRO A 108 13.63 -10.07 -4.90
CA PRO A 108 13.21 -9.64 -3.57
C PRO A 108 11.77 -9.10 -3.54
N TYR A 109 11.35 -8.43 -4.61
CA TYR A 109 10.01 -7.86 -4.74
C TYR A 109 8.98 -8.93 -5.10
N CYS A 110 9.29 -9.83 -6.03
CA CYS A 110 8.41 -10.93 -6.40
C CYS A 110 8.11 -11.82 -5.20
N ASN A 111 9.12 -12.19 -4.43
CA ASN A 111 8.95 -13.02 -3.24
C ASN A 111 8.04 -12.35 -2.20
N ARG A 112 8.16 -11.04 -2.03
CA ARG A 112 7.33 -10.31 -1.10
C ARG A 112 5.89 -10.18 -1.59
N TRP A 113 5.69 -9.78 -2.85
CA TRP A 113 4.35 -9.49 -3.38
C TRP A 113 3.54 -10.74 -3.70
N ASN A 114 4.19 -11.87 -3.94
CA ASN A 114 3.50 -13.15 -4.11
C ASN A 114 3.03 -13.76 -2.77
N ASN A 115 3.56 -13.27 -1.64
CA ASN A 115 3.19 -13.73 -0.30
C ASN A 115 2.22 -12.75 0.41
N LEU A 116 1.71 -11.75 -0.28
CA LEU A 116 0.63 -10.90 0.19
C LEU A 116 -0.71 -11.59 -0.08
#